data_7dccbc9ad237f4872dd49b478808309d
#
_entry.id   7dccbc9ad237f4872dd49b478808309d
#
_cell.length_a   1.000
_cell.length_b   1.000
_cell.length_c   1.000
_cell.angle_alpha   90.00
_cell.angle_beta   90.00
_cell.angle_gamma   90.00
#
_symmetry.space_group_name_H-M   'P 1'
#
loop_
_entity.id
_entity.type
_entity.pdbx_description
1 polymer ?
#
loop_
_entity_poly.entity_id
_entity_poly.type
_entity_poly.pdbx_seq_one_letter_code
_entity_poly.pdbx_strand_id
1 'polypeptide(L)'
;METIVKRSDWQTQPMPKETGSFILERQFSRREREILRRGHIPQEMEDKWFWYMEGDKFYAHRSWTGYCIFIIEIGKGNQHKVTVNRYTEQYRSAGDGADCAALNELLEWWCQPEYDYYGEWLSETVDNLKAQGVIPEEENEE
;
A
#
# COMPACT_ATOMS: atom_id res chain seq x y z
N MET A 1 -13.68 -15.18 8.23
CA MET A 1 -12.30 -15.08 8.71
C MET A 1 -11.46 -14.38 7.68
N GLU A 2 -10.64 -13.47 8.15
CA GLU A 2 -9.90 -12.65 7.22
C GLU A 2 -8.58 -13.34 6.86
N THR A 3 -8.16 -13.17 5.62
CA THR A 3 -6.93 -13.74 5.12
C THR A 3 -5.85 -12.67 5.14
N ILE A 4 -4.72 -12.99 5.74
CA ILE A 4 -3.61 -12.04 5.82
C ILE A 4 -2.52 -12.50 4.89
N VAL A 5 -2.09 -11.60 4.01
CA VAL A 5 -1.07 -11.89 3.01
C VAL A 5 0.28 -12.00 3.68
N LYS A 6 1.07 -12.96 3.24
CA LYS A 6 2.41 -13.20 3.77
C LYS A 6 3.41 -13.06 2.63
N ARG A 7 4.67 -12.88 3.03
CA ARG A 7 5.75 -12.77 2.04
C ARG A 7 5.75 -13.91 1.05
N SER A 8 5.48 -15.12 1.52
CA SER A 8 5.52 -16.30 0.69
C SER A 8 4.35 -16.42 -0.29
N ASP A 9 3.37 -15.53 -0.19
CA ASP A 9 2.23 -15.58 -1.09
C ASP A 9 2.54 -15.01 -2.47
N TRP A 10 3.74 -14.51 -2.67
CA TRP A 10 4.18 -13.97 -3.94
C TRP A 10 5.66 -14.21 -4.10
N GLN A 11 6.15 -14.05 -5.31
CA GLN A 11 7.57 -14.20 -5.58
C GLN A 11 8.25 -12.87 -5.27
N THR A 12 9.06 -12.82 -4.22
CA THR A 12 9.65 -11.58 -3.75
C THR A 12 11.16 -11.67 -3.71
N GLN A 13 11.81 -10.51 -3.83
CA GLN A 13 13.24 -10.35 -3.65
C GLN A 13 13.48 -9.49 -2.43
N PRO A 14 14.57 -9.71 -1.70
CA PRO A 14 14.86 -8.89 -0.53
C PRO A 14 15.31 -7.50 -0.93
N MET A 15 15.20 -6.57 0.01
CA MET A 15 15.72 -5.23 -0.20
C MET A 15 17.23 -5.32 -0.42
N PRO A 16 17.76 -4.66 -1.46
CA PRO A 16 19.21 -4.70 -1.70
C PRO A 16 19.96 -3.91 -0.64
N LYS A 17 21.28 -3.98 -0.70
CA LYS A 17 22.12 -3.21 0.22
C LYS A 17 22.04 -1.72 -0.06
N GLU A 18 21.85 -1.37 -1.31
CA GLU A 18 21.81 0.03 -1.72
C GLU A 18 20.45 0.61 -1.35
N THR A 19 20.42 1.33 -0.23
CA THR A 19 19.16 1.88 0.26
C THR A 19 19.34 3.33 0.70
N GLY A 20 18.24 4.05 0.74
CA GLY A 20 18.14 5.34 1.39
C GLY A 20 17.04 5.27 2.44
N SER A 21 16.92 6.33 3.20
CA SER A 21 15.87 6.37 4.19
C SER A 21 15.38 7.80 4.38
N PHE A 22 14.13 7.93 4.79
CA PHE A 22 13.54 9.22 5.12
C PHE A 22 12.39 8.99 6.09
N ILE A 23 11.88 10.08 6.63
CA ILE A 23 10.74 10.04 7.53
C ILE A 23 9.49 10.41 6.73
N LEU A 24 8.51 9.54 6.79
CA LEU A 24 7.21 9.80 6.20
C LEU A 24 6.30 10.33 7.29
N GLU A 25 5.81 11.56 7.10
CA GLU A 25 4.87 12.16 8.04
C GLU A 25 3.48 11.94 7.50
N ARG A 26 2.75 11.05 8.16
CA ARG A 26 1.43 10.70 7.70
C ARG A 26 0.65 10.09 8.84
N GLN A 27 -0.59 10.48 8.97
CA GLN A 27 -1.49 9.90 9.94
C GLN A 27 -2.27 8.79 9.28
N PHE A 28 -2.08 7.57 9.76
CA PHE A 28 -2.85 6.43 9.26
C PHE A 28 -4.07 6.25 10.13
N SER A 29 -5.23 6.20 9.51
CA SER A 29 -6.45 5.88 10.23
C SER A 29 -6.44 4.41 10.60
N ARG A 30 -7.33 4.04 11.51
CA ARG A 30 -7.47 2.65 11.89
C ARG A 30 -7.79 1.78 10.68
N ARG A 31 -8.65 2.28 9.81
CA ARG A 31 -9.02 1.56 8.61
C ARG A 31 -7.85 1.39 7.66
N GLU A 32 -7.05 2.44 7.51
CA GLU A 32 -5.89 2.36 6.65
C GLU A 32 -4.88 1.36 7.19
N ARG A 33 -4.65 1.35 8.50
CA ARG A 33 -3.74 0.38 9.09
C ARG A 33 -4.23 -1.04 8.86
N GLU A 34 -5.53 -1.23 8.88
CA GLU A 34 -6.10 -2.56 8.64
C GLU A 34 -5.90 -2.99 7.19
N ILE A 35 -6.06 -2.07 6.24
CA ILE A 35 -5.84 -2.37 4.84
C ILE A 35 -4.39 -2.80 4.61
N LEU A 36 -3.45 -2.06 5.19
CA LEU A 36 -2.04 -2.40 5.05
C LEU A 36 -1.73 -3.74 5.70
N ARG A 37 -2.32 -4.00 6.85
CA ARG A 37 -2.06 -5.24 7.59
C ARG A 37 -2.55 -6.45 6.83
N ARG A 38 -3.67 -6.35 6.15
CA ARG A 38 -4.19 -7.48 5.41
C ARG A 38 -3.34 -7.83 4.20
N GLY A 39 -2.65 -6.84 3.64
CA GLY A 39 -1.82 -7.07 2.48
C GLY A 39 -2.61 -7.08 1.19
N HIS A 40 -1.88 -7.26 0.11
CA HIS A 40 -2.49 -7.20 -1.22
C HIS A 40 -1.72 -8.08 -2.19
N ILE A 41 -2.44 -8.97 -2.86
CA ILE A 41 -1.87 -9.83 -3.88
C ILE A 41 -2.37 -9.30 -5.23
N PRO A 42 -1.46 -9.07 -6.19
CA PRO A 42 -1.89 -8.56 -7.50
C PRO A 42 -2.91 -9.47 -8.15
N GLN A 43 -3.96 -8.88 -8.70
CA GLN A 43 -5.04 -9.63 -9.31
C GLN A 43 -4.98 -9.62 -10.83
N GLU A 44 -4.30 -8.62 -11.41
CA GLU A 44 -4.20 -8.48 -12.86
C GLU A 44 -2.81 -7.99 -13.21
N MET A 45 -2.49 -8.05 -14.50
CA MET A 45 -1.18 -7.60 -14.97
C MET A 45 -0.95 -6.12 -14.69
N GLU A 46 -2.00 -5.33 -14.73
CA GLU A 46 -1.89 -3.88 -14.46
C GLU A 46 -1.69 -3.58 -13.00
N ASP A 47 -1.91 -4.55 -12.12
CA ASP A 47 -1.73 -4.37 -10.69
C ASP A 47 -0.26 -4.52 -10.38
N LYS A 48 0.40 -3.42 -10.13
CA LYS A 48 1.87 -3.36 -10.14
C LYS A 48 2.49 -3.63 -8.79
N TRP A 49 1.71 -3.82 -7.74
CA TRP A 49 2.26 -3.89 -6.40
C TRP A 49 1.73 -5.07 -5.62
N PHE A 50 2.62 -5.63 -4.81
CA PHE A 50 2.32 -6.66 -3.81
C PHE A 50 2.80 -6.13 -2.47
N TRP A 51 1.95 -6.19 -1.45
CA TRP A 51 2.42 -5.74 -0.14
C TRP A 51 1.91 -6.66 0.96
N TYR A 52 2.66 -6.63 2.05
CA TYR A 52 2.31 -7.39 3.25
C TYR A 52 2.96 -6.71 4.44
N MET A 53 2.55 -7.10 5.65
CA MET A 53 3.16 -6.58 6.86
C MET A 53 3.73 -7.73 7.67
N GLU A 54 4.87 -7.49 8.31
CA GLU A 54 5.45 -8.39 9.30
C GLU A 54 5.70 -7.55 10.53
N GLY A 55 4.92 -7.80 11.61
CA GLY A 55 4.97 -6.93 12.77
C GLY A 55 4.52 -5.53 12.39
N ASP A 56 5.36 -4.57 12.68
CA ASP A 56 5.05 -3.18 12.36
C ASP A 56 5.76 -2.71 11.08
N LYS A 57 6.29 -3.63 10.28
CA LYS A 57 6.97 -3.27 9.04
C LYS A 57 6.12 -3.63 7.85
N PHE A 58 5.93 -2.65 7.00
CA PHE A 58 5.16 -2.77 5.77
C PHE A 58 6.14 -2.88 4.60
N TYR A 59 5.94 -3.89 3.75
CA TYR A 59 6.82 -4.17 2.62
C TYR A 59 6.06 -4.02 1.33
N ALA A 60 6.57 -3.19 0.43
CA ALA A 60 5.96 -2.99 -0.89
C ALA A 60 6.92 -3.48 -1.97
N HIS A 61 6.47 -4.45 -2.74
CA HIS A 61 7.25 -5.07 -3.81
C HIS A 61 6.57 -4.82 -5.14
N ARG A 62 7.39 -4.71 -6.19
CA ARG A 62 6.84 -4.69 -7.55
C ARG A 62 6.32 -6.08 -7.88
N SER A 63 5.15 -6.13 -8.50
CA SER A 63 4.50 -7.42 -8.74
C SER A 63 5.24 -8.26 -9.78
N TRP A 64 5.77 -7.63 -10.80
CA TRP A 64 6.38 -8.39 -11.91
C TRP A 64 7.77 -8.90 -11.56
N THR A 65 8.56 -8.09 -10.88
CA THR A 65 9.96 -8.45 -10.59
C THR A 65 10.14 -8.98 -9.18
N GLY A 66 9.22 -8.64 -8.28
CA GLY A 66 9.37 -8.98 -6.87
C GLY A 66 10.31 -8.05 -6.12
N TYR A 67 10.87 -7.05 -6.78
CA TYR A 67 11.83 -6.16 -6.13
C TYR A 67 11.16 -5.40 -5.00
N CYS A 68 11.83 -5.38 -3.84
CA CYS A 68 11.37 -4.61 -2.71
C CYS A 68 11.74 -3.15 -2.91
N ILE A 69 10.75 -2.28 -2.95
CA ILE A 69 10.99 -0.87 -3.22
C ILE A 69 10.93 -0.04 -1.94
N PHE A 70 9.94 -0.31 -1.09
CA PHE A 70 9.77 0.45 0.16
C PHE A 70 9.57 -0.49 1.33
N ILE A 71 10.18 -0.15 2.46
CA ILE A 71 9.88 -0.77 3.74
C ILE A 71 9.52 0.38 4.69
N ILE A 72 8.33 0.33 5.26
CA ILE A 72 7.89 1.37 6.19
C ILE A 72 7.78 0.77 7.58
N GLU A 73 8.55 1.33 8.52
CA GLU A 73 8.38 0.99 9.93
C GLU A 73 7.29 1.91 10.47
N ILE A 74 6.10 1.36 10.65
CA ILE A 74 4.92 2.15 10.97
C ILE A 74 4.90 2.40 12.46
N GLY A 75 5.01 3.68 12.83
CA GLY A 75 5.00 4.09 14.22
C GLY A 75 3.58 4.32 14.72
N LYS A 76 3.49 4.62 16.00
CA LYS A 76 2.20 4.86 16.62
C LYS A 76 1.65 6.23 16.29
N GLY A 77 2.55 7.20 16.09
CA GLY A 77 2.13 8.56 15.77
C GLY A 77 2.06 8.77 14.27
N ASN A 78 2.51 9.95 13.85
CA ASN A 78 2.46 10.32 12.44
C ASN A 78 3.83 10.36 11.79
N GLN A 79 4.85 9.79 12.43
CA GLN A 79 6.18 9.72 11.84
C GLN A 79 6.59 8.26 11.67
N HIS A 80 6.99 7.92 10.46
CA HIS A 80 7.31 6.55 10.12
C HIS A 80 8.62 6.52 9.36
N LYS A 81 9.48 5.57 9.67
CA LYS A 81 10.76 5.46 9.00
C LYS A 81 10.59 4.64 7.74
N VAL A 82 11.05 5.19 6.61
CA VAL A 82 10.98 4.51 5.33
C VAL A 82 12.38 4.16 4.88
N THR A 83 12.58 2.92 4.46
CA THR A 83 13.77 2.48 3.75
C THR A 83 13.37 2.30 2.30
N VAL A 84 14.12 2.91 1.39
CA VAL A 84 13.77 2.89 -0.02
C VAL A 84 14.93 2.30 -0.82
N ASN A 85 14.58 1.54 -1.84
CA ASN A 85 15.53 0.89 -2.73
C ASN A 85 16.32 1.95 -3.51
N ARG A 86 17.63 1.86 -3.48
CA ARG A 86 18.50 2.77 -4.22
C ARG A 86 19.38 2.04 -5.24
N TYR A 87 19.08 0.78 -5.49
CA TYR A 87 19.80 0.01 -6.49
C TYR A 87 19.23 0.35 -7.85
N THR A 88 19.99 1.08 -8.65
CA THR A 88 19.45 1.67 -9.89
C THR A 88 18.99 0.64 -10.90
N GLU A 89 19.50 -0.59 -10.81
CA GLU A 89 19.03 -1.65 -11.70
C GLU A 89 17.66 -2.18 -11.33
N GLN A 90 17.18 -1.85 -10.13
CA GLN A 90 15.86 -2.29 -9.69
C GLN A 90 14.87 -1.15 -9.59
N TYR A 91 15.33 0.04 -9.25
CA TYR A 91 14.43 1.16 -9.01
C TYR A 91 15.15 2.46 -9.30
N ARG A 92 14.57 3.27 -10.16
CA ARG A 92 15.12 4.57 -10.49
C ARG A 92 14.46 5.64 -9.65
N SER A 93 15.24 6.22 -8.77
CA SER A 93 14.76 7.20 -7.83
C SER A 93 15.17 8.59 -8.29
N ALA A 94 14.30 9.58 -8.02
CA ALA A 94 14.61 10.98 -8.26
C ALA A 94 14.99 11.69 -6.96
N GLY A 95 15.29 10.93 -5.90
CA GLY A 95 15.70 11.49 -4.62
C GLY A 95 14.66 11.26 -3.55
N ASP A 96 15.08 11.57 -2.30
CA ASP A 96 14.22 11.29 -1.15
C ASP A 96 12.91 12.06 -1.20
N GLY A 97 12.95 13.32 -1.60
CA GLY A 97 11.73 14.12 -1.68
C GLY A 97 10.75 13.58 -2.69
N ALA A 98 11.26 13.19 -3.87
CA ALA A 98 10.40 12.64 -4.91
C ALA A 98 9.84 11.28 -4.47
N ASP A 99 10.67 10.47 -3.82
CA ASP A 99 10.21 9.16 -3.35
C ASP A 99 9.18 9.30 -2.25
N CYS A 100 9.36 10.28 -1.36
CA CYS A 100 8.38 10.51 -0.32
C CYS A 100 7.04 10.92 -0.90
N ALA A 101 7.06 11.82 -1.89
CA ALA A 101 5.83 12.25 -2.54
C ALA A 101 5.16 11.10 -3.27
N ALA A 102 5.95 10.28 -3.97
CA ALA A 102 5.41 9.15 -4.69
C ALA A 102 4.79 8.14 -3.75
N LEU A 103 5.47 7.88 -2.63
CA LEU A 103 4.95 6.92 -1.66
C LEU A 103 3.65 7.40 -1.05
N ASN A 104 3.55 8.71 -0.75
CA ASN A 104 2.30 9.26 -0.23
C ASN A 104 1.16 9.08 -1.22
N GLU A 105 1.42 9.30 -2.51
CA GLU A 105 0.40 9.09 -3.52
C GLU A 105 -0.02 7.63 -3.60
N LEU A 106 0.95 6.73 -3.54
CA LEU A 106 0.63 5.31 -3.57
C LEU A 106 -0.20 4.90 -2.37
N LEU A 107 0.17 5.39 -1.19
CA LEU A 107 -0.57 5.05 0.02
C LEU A 107 -1.98 5.59 -0.03
N GLU A 108 -2.16 6.80 -0.58
CA GLU A 108 -3.50 7.33 -0.75
C GLU A 108 -4.36 6.39 -1.59
N TRP A 109 -3.77 5.91 -2.67
CA TRP A 109 -4.48 5.03 -3.58
C TRP A 109 -4.71 3.66 -2.95
N TRP A 110 -3.65 3.08 -2.38
CA TRP A 110 -3.74 1.72 -1.82
C TRP A 110 -4.73 1.63 -0.68
N CYS A 111 -4.87 2.71 0.08
CA CYS A 111 -5.75 2.70 1.24
C CYS A 111 -7.20 3.03 0.91
N GLN A 112 -7.51 3.23 -0.36
CA GLN A 112 -8.89 3.42 -0.76
C GLN A 112 -9.56 2.07 -0.88
N PRO A 113 -10.84 1.98 -0.48
CA PRO A 113 -11.52 0.69 -0.55
C PRO A 113 -11.56 0.12 -1.96
N GLU A 114 -11.55 0.99 -2.95
CA GLU A 114 -11.69 0.57 -4.34
C GLU A 114 -10.44 -0.06 -4.91
N TYR A 115 -9.31 0.05 -4.22
CA TYR A 115 -8.08 -0.41 -4.83
C TYR A 115 -8.06 -1.92 -4.99
N ASP A 116 -8.51 -2.65 -3.99
CA ASP A 116 -8.42 -4.09 -4.10
C ASP A 116 -9.53 -4.59 -5.03
N TYR A 117 -9.29 -5.77 -5.56
CA TYR A 117 -10.13 -6.35 -6.57
C TYR A 117 -11.59 -6.44 -6.14
N TYR A 118 -11.80 -6.85 -4.91
CA TYR A 118 -13.13 -7.05 -4.39
C TYR A 118 -13.77 -5.71 -4.03
N GLY A 119 -12.98 -4.82 -3.49
CA GLY A 119 -13.47 -3.53 -3.07
C GLY A 119 -13.92 -2.66 -4.22
N GLU A 120 -13.27 -2.79 -5.38
CA GLU A 120 -13.67 -2.02 -6.53
C GLU A 120 -15.10 -2.32 -6.93
N TRP A 121 -15.44 -3.60 -6.99
CA TRP A 121 -16.81 -3.99 -7.33
C TRP A 121 -17.80 -3.51 -6.29
N LEU A 122 -17.46 -3.65 -5.02
CA LEU A 122 -18.34 -3.21 -3.94
C LEU A 122 -18.57 -1.72 -3.98
N SER A 123 -17.53 -0.97 -4.23
CA SER A 123 -17.64 0.48 -4.28
C SER A 123 -18.58 0.93 -5.38
N GLU A 124 -18.46 0.32 -6.55
CA GLU A 124 -19.32 0.64 -7.66
C GLU A 124 -20.79 0.33 -7.33
N THR A 125 -21.03 -0.81 -6.70
CA THR A 125 -22.36 -1.18 -6.34
C THR A 125 -22.96 -0.22 -5.31
N VAL A 126 -22.16 0.15 -4.32
CA VAL A 126 -22.64 1.08 -3.29
C VAL A 126 -22.94 2.45 -3.90
N ASP A 127 -22.08 2.92 -4.79
CA ASP A 127 -22.31 4.21 -5.44
C ASP A 127 -23.61 4.20 -6.23
N ASN A 128 -23.88 3.12 -6.93
CA ASN A 128 -25.12 3.00 -7.68
C ASN A 128 -26.33 3.05 -6.76
N LEU A 129 -26.26 2.38 -5.62
CA LEU A 129 -27.35 2.39 -4.67
C LEU A 129 -27.56 3.75 -4.07
N LYS A 130 -26.49 4.47 -3.80
CA LYS A 130 -26.62 5.83 -3.29
C LYS A 130 -27.27 6.74 -4.31
N ALA A 131 -26.88 6.61 -5.57
CA ALA A 131 -27.45 7.42 -6.62
C ALA A 131 -28.94 7.16 -6.78
N GLN A 132 -29.38 5.95 -6.47
CA GLN A 132 -30.80 5.61 -6.55
C GLN A 132 -31.56 5.93 -5.27
N GLY A 133 -30.88 6.43 -4.25
CA GLY A 133 -31.54 6.77 -3.00
C GLY A 133 -31.81 5.61 -2.09
N VAL A 134 -31.26 4.44 -2.39
CA VAL A 134 -31.48 3.26 -1.58
C VAL A 134 -30.65 3.32 -0.29
N ILE A 135 -29.44 3.86 -0.39
CA ILE A 135 -28.53 4.01 0.75
C ILE A 135 -28.29 5.49 0.98
N PRO A 136 -28.29 5.96 2.25
CA PRO A 136 -28.00 7.38 2.48
C PRO A 136 -26.57 7.69 2.08
N GLU A 137 -26.39 8.91 1.59
CA GLU A 137 -25.06 9.38 1.33
C GLU A 137 -24.40 9.76 2.61
N GLU A 138 -23.24 9.29 2.87
CA GLU A 138 -22.55 9.74 4.00
C GLU A 138 -21.15 9.50 3.86
N GLU A 139 -20.57 9.90 4.58
CA GLU A 139 -19.38 9.70 4.67
C GLU A 139 -18.75 8.76 5.36
N ASN A 140 -18.37 8.31 5.45
CA ASN A 140 -17.83 7.61 5.98
C ASN A 140 -16.98 7.47 6.64
N GLU A 141 -16.68 7.32 6.97
CA GLU A 141 -16.05 7.05 7.47
C GLU A 141 -15.11 6.95 7.97
N GLU A 142 -14.66 7.06 8.25
CA GLU A 142 -13.82 6.94 8.85
C GLU A 142 -13.27 7.37 9.35
#